data_e73cf1ba7c5a200e2af83061875e859b
#
_entry.id   e73cf1ba7c5a200e2af83061875e859b
#
_cell.length_a   1.000
_cell.length_b   1.000
_cell.length_c   1.000
_cell.angle_alpha   90.00
_cell.angle_beta   90.00
_cell.angle_gamma   90.00
#
_symmetry.space_group_name_H-M   'P 1'
#
loop_
_entity.id
_entity.type
_entity.pdbx_description
1 polymer ?
#
loop_
_entity_poly.entity_id
_entity_poly.type
_entity_poly.pdbx_seq_one_letter_code
_entity_poly.pdbx_strand_id
1 'polypeptide(L)'
;NVLIENRYGLYNRLIAVLSPALGREGLEHLKRRVLALSKESLPKARKKVQLIAGWDLGNRDYRDEILESSRASTVRLALQAIADAQGDVDAFITQYDEKTRKVPRIAADIAQRLLAGGRAEDAWSTIEATEHGRRDWPDFEWEDARIDVLEAFGRSDEAQAARWSCFERSLSAPHLRAYLKQLPDFDDLEAEEQAL
;
A
#
# COMPACT_ATOMS: atom_id res chain seq x y z
N ASN A 1 -16.57 -6.99 19.45
CA ASN A 1 -15.83 -5.79 19.08
C ASN A 1 -14.82 -6.16 17.99
N VAL A 2 -15.34 -6.33 16.77
CA VAL A 2 -14.62 -6.86 15.58
C VAL A 2 -13.31 -6.11 15.30
N LEU A 3 -13.24 -4.81 15.58
CA LEU A 3 -12.04 -3.99 15.34
C LEU A 3 -10.87 -4.35 16.27
N ILE A 4 -11.14 -4.83 17.46
CA ILE A 4 -10.11 -5.23 18.45
C ILE A 4 -9.67 -6.68 18.23
N GLU A 5 -10.50 -7.50 17.60
CA GLU A 5 -10.28 -8.94 17.42
C GLU A 5 -9.60 -9.28 16.08
N ASN A 6 -9.34 -8.30 15.22
CA ASN A 6 -8.69 -8.54 13.91
C ASN A 6 -7.18 -8.78 14.03
N ARG A 7 -6.75 -9.61 14.96
CA ARG A 7 -5.32 -9.89 15.25
C ARG A 7 -4.56 -10.51 14.10
N TYR A 8 -5.24 -11.15 13.18
CA TYR A 8 -4.65 -11.87 12.03
C TYR A 8 -5.02 -11.27 10.68
N GLY A 9 -5.59 -10.06 10.65
CA GLY A 9 -5.98 -9.41 9.39
C GLY A 9 -7.13 -10.11 8.65
N LEU A 10 -7.88 -10.99 9.31
CA LEU A 10 -8.96 -11.77 8.70
C LEU A 10 -10.04 -10.91 8.02
N TYR A 11 -10.23 -9.69 8.52
CA TYR A 11 -11.25 -8.77 8.03
C TYR A 11 -10.71 -7.71 7.05
N ASN A 12 -9.40 -7.72 6.75
CA ASN A 12 -8.79 -6.69 5.89
C ASN A 12 -9.37 -6.64 4.48
N ARG A 13 -9.86 -7.78 3.95
CA ARG A 13 -10.48 -7.87 2.62
C ARG A 13 -12.00 -7.85 2.65
N LEU A 14 -12.62 -7.81 3.83
CA LEU A 14 -14.09 -7.92 3.97
C LEU A 14 -14.83 -6.81 3.23
N ILE A 15 -14.33 -5.57 3.30
CA ILE A 15 -14.94 -4.42 2.62
C ILE A 15 -14.88 -4.62 1.11
N ALA A 16 -13.74 -5.04 0.56
CA ALA A 16 -13.59 -5.29 -0.87
C ALA A 16 -14.56 -6.38 -1.36
N VAL A 17 -14.72 -7.47 -0.60
CA VAL A 17 -15.63 -8.58 -0.94
C VAL A 17 -17.10 -8.15 -0.86
N LEU A 18 -17.46 -7.34 0.13
CA LEU A 18 -18.84 -6.91 0.35
C LEU A 18 -19.23 -5.66 -0.46
N SER A 19 -18.26 -4.93 -1.03
CA SER A 19 -18.51 -3.68 -1.74
C SER A 19 -19.55 -3.80 -2.86
N PRO A 20 -19.63 -4.88 -3.68
CA PRO A 20 -20.66 -5.02 -4.70
C PRO A 20 -22.07 -5.12 -4.10
N ALA A 21 -22.20 -5.76 -2.94
CA ALA A 21 -23.48 -5.91 -2.25
C ALA A 21 -23.91 -4.65 -1.49
N LEU A 22 -22.93 -3.90 -0.96
CA LEU A 22 -23.18 -2.65 -0.24
C LEU A 22 -23.60 -1.52 -1.18
N GLY A 23 -23.07 -1.50 -2.38
CA GLY A 23 -23.27 -0.40 -3.32
C GLY A 23 -22.76 0.94 -2.76
N ARG A 24 -23.01 2.01 -3.51
CA ARG A 24 -22.53 3.35 -3.14
C ARG A 24 -23.09 3.84 -1.80
N GLU A 25 -24.36 3.66 -1.56
CA GLU A 25 -25.01 4.12 -0.32
C GLU A 25 -24.55 3.35 0.91
N GLY A 26 -24.37 2.02 0.77
CA GLY A 26 -23.85 1.18 1.84
C GLY A 26 -22.41 1.52 2.21
N LEU A 27 -21.58 1.81 1.21
CA LEU A 27 -20.20 2.25 1.44
C LEU A 27 -20.15 3.62 2.13
N GLU A 28 -21.00 4.57 1.76
CA GLU A 28 -21.10 5.87 2.44
C GLU A 28 -21.59 5.72 3.88
N HIS A 29 -22.56 4.83 4.11
CA HIS A 29 -22.99 4.52 5.47
C HIS A 29 -21.86 3.92 6.29
N LEU A 30 -21.12 2.97 5.74
CA LEU A 30 -19.96 2.35 6.38
C LEU A 30 -18.87 3.38 6.70
N LYS A 31 -18.55 4.27 5.75
CA LYS A 31 -17.58 5.37 5.94
C LYS A 31 -17.94 6.25 7.14
N ARG A 32 -19.22 6.66 7.23
CA ARG A 32 -19.71 7.43 8.38
C ARG A 32 -19.56 6.69 9.71
N ARG A 33 -19.83 5.38 9.73
CA ARG A 33 -19.70 4.54 10.91
C ARG A 33 -18.22 4.41 11.35
N VAL A 34 -17.31 4.20 10.40
CA VAL A 34 -15.88 4.11 10.66
C VAL A 34 -15.34 5.43 11.20
N LEU A 35 -15.76 6.56 10.63
CA LEU A 35 -15.39 7.90 11.11
C LEU A 35 -15.97 8.20 12.50
N ALA A 36 -17.17 7.72 12.81
CA ALA A 36 -17.73 7.86 14.16
C ALA A 36 -16.91 7.06 15.16
N LEU A 37 -16.55 5.81 14.83
CA LEU A 37 -15.71 4.96 15.68
C LEU A 37 -14.32 5.57 15.91
N SER A 38 -13.76 6.30 14.96
CA SER A 38 -12.46 6.97 15.17
C SER A 38 -12.48 8.05 16.24
N LYS A 39 -13.66 8.64 16.50
CA LYS A 39 -13.87 9.72 17.47
C LYS A 39 -14.32 9.22 18.85
N GLU A 40 -14.75 7.97 18.96
CA GLU A 40 -15.16 7.41 20.25
C GLU A 40 -13.94 7.21 21.16
N SER A 41 -14.04 7.61 22.40
CA SER A 41 -13.01 7.31 23.40
C SER A 41 -12.97 5.81 23.69
N LEU A 42 -11.77 5.22 23.74
CA LEU A 42 -11.63 3.83 24.17
C LEU A 42 -12.15 3.68 25.62
N PRO A 43 -12.92 2.62 25.92
CA PRO A 43 -13.32 2.36 27.27
C PRO A 43 -12.05 2.16 28.12
N LYS A 44 -11.85 3.04 29.10
CA LYS A 44 -10.74 2.90 30.07
C LYS A 44 -10.77 1.49 30.62
N ALA A 45 -9.66 0.76 30.51
CA ALA A 45 -9.56 -0.61 30.98
C ALA A 45 -10.06 -0.71 32.41
N ARG A 46 -11.15 -1.45 32.64
CA ARG A 46 -11.70 -1.70 33.98
C ARG A 46 -10.60 -2.31 34.85
N LYS A 47 -10.32 -1.66 35.99
CA LYS A 47 -9.46 -2.18 37.04
C LYS A 47 -9.90 -3.61 37.37
N LYS A 48 -9.12 -4.60 36.98
CA LYS A 48 -8.88 -5.91 37.57
C LYS A 48 -8.38 -6.88 36.50
N VAL A 49 -7.07 -6.89 36.27
CA VAL A 49 -6.40 -8.16 36.00
C VAL A 49 -5.54 -8.40 37.25
N GLN A 50 -5.97 -9.35 37.99
CA GLN A 50 -5.30 -9.87 39.16
C GLN A 50 -3.93 -10.40 38.72
N LEU A 51 -2.87 -9.90 39.39
CA LEU A 51 -1.49 -10.36 39.24
C LEU A 51 -1.43 -11.88 39.34
N ILE A 52 -1.21 -12.54 38.23
CA ILE A 52 -0.72 -13.92 38.24
C ILE A 52 0.77 -13.82 37.93
N ALA A 53 1.55 -14.17 38.98
CA ALA A 53 3.01 -14.31 38.97
C ALA A 53 3.83 -13.06 38.54
N GLY A 54 4.10 -12.14 39.48
CA GLY A 54 5.38 -11.46 39.70
C GLY A 54 6.05 -10.66 38.55
N TRP A 55 5.46 -10.59 37.39
CA TRP A 55 5.96 -9.79 36.28
C TRP A 55 5.00 -8.63 36.11
N ASP A 56 5.42 -7.49 36.61
CA ASP A 56 4.83 -6.20 36.30
C ASP A 56 5.12 -5.95 34.81
N LEU A 57 4.27 -6.46 33.92
CA LEU A 57 4.22 -6.07 32.51
C LEU A 57 3.66 -4.66 32.46
N GLY A 58 4.50 -3.79 32.95
CA GLY A 58 4.47 -2.39 33.05
C GLY A 58 3.43 -1.66 32.25
N ASN A 59 3.02 -0.65 32.84
CA ASN A 59 2.54 0.56 32.25
C ASN A 59 1.20 0.41 31.51
N ARG A 60 0.15 0.77 32.23
CA ARG A 60 -1.19 1.00 31.69
C ARG A 60 -1.14 1.88 30.43
N ASP A 61 -0.26 2.87 30.44
CA ASP A 61 -0.07 3.82 29.33
C ASP A 61 0.39 3.12 28.05
N TYR A 62 1.29 2.15 28.14
CA TYR A 62 1.76 1.38 27.00
C TYR A 62 0.67 0.50 26.34
N ARG A 63 -0.23 -0.10 27.15
CA ARG A 63 -1.34 -0.91 26.63
C ARG A 63 -2.41 -0.04 25.98
N ASP A 64 -2.71 1.11 26.57
CA ASP A 64 -3.67 2.05 26.01
C ASP A 64 -3.13 2.65 24.70
N GLU A 65 -1.83 2.97 24.64
CA GLU A 65 -1.15 3.43 23.42
C GLU A 65 -1.18 2.37 22.30
N ILE A 66 -0.91 1.09 22.61
CA ILE A 66 -1.03 0.00 21.63
C ILE A 66 -2.46 -0.13 21.13
N LEU A 67 -3.46 -0.05 21.97
CA LEU A 67 -4.85 -0.16 21.58
C LEU A 67 -5.29 1.02 20.72
N GLU A 68 -4.86 2.23 21.03
CA GLU A 68 -5.10 3.42 20.23
C GLU A 68 -4.43 3.34 18.87
N SER A 69 -3.16 2.94 18.83
CA SER A 69 -2.40 2.74 17.58
C SER A 69 -3.02 1.66 16.69
N SER A 70 -3.40 0.52 17.29
CA SER A 70 -4.09 -0.56 16.57
C SER A 70 -5.42 -0.12 16.00
N ARG A 71 -6.20 0.66 16.77
CA ARG A 71 -7.47 1.22 16.32
C ARG A 71 -7.28 2.23 15.19
N ALA A 72 -6.34 3.15 15.32
CA ALA A 72 -6.02 4.13 14.28
C ALA A 72 -5.63 3.44 12.97
N SER A 73 -4.81 2.39 13.06
CA SER A 73 -4.42 1.57 11.91
C SER A 73 -5.62 0.86 11.27
N THR A 74 -6.52 0.29 12.08
CA THR A 74 -7.71 -0.40 11.58
C THR A 74 -8.68 0.59 10.91
N VAL A 75 -8.90 1.76 11.49
CA VAL A 75 -9.73 2.83 10.91
C VAL A 75 -9.14 3.27 9.56
N ARG A 76 -7.84 3.51 9.51
CA ARG A 76 -7.16 3.89 8.26
C ARG A 76 -7.33 2.84 7.18
N LEU A 77 -7.06 1.57 7.47
CA LEU A 77 -7.24 0.46 6.52
C LEU A 77 -8.68 0.34 6.03
N ALA A 78 -9.65 0.53 6.92
CA ALA A 78 -11.07 0.52 6.53
C ALA A 78 -11.43 1.69 5.59
N LEU A 79 -10.94 2.91 5.88
CA LEU A 79 -11.16 4.07 5.02
C LEU A 79 -10.47 3.92 3.65
N GLN A 80 -9.28 3.34 3.61
CA GLN A 80 -8.58 3.01 2.37
C GLN A 80 -9.37 2.00 1.54
N ALA A 81 -9.84 0.91 2.15
CA ALA A 81 -10.64 -0.09 1.45
C ALA A 81 -11.98 0.46 0.94
N ILE A 82 -12.60 1.40 1.65
CA ILE A 82 -13.81 2.09 1.19
C ILE A 82 -13.48 3.01 0.01
N ALA A 83 -12.39 3.77 0.09
CA ALA A 83 -11.93 4.64 -0.98
C ALA A 83 -11.63 3.85 -2.26
N ASP A 84 -10.93 2.72 -2.15
CA ASP A 84 -10.68 1.80 -3.25
C ASP A 84 -11.98 1.27 -3.88
N ALA A 85 -12.94 0.85 -3.05
CA ALA A 85 -14.24 0.36 -3.52
C ALA A 85 -15.11 1.45 -4.19
N GLN A 86 -14.85 2.72 -3.87
CA GLN A 86 -15.51 3.88 -4.48
C GLN A 86 -14.76 4.43 -5.69
N GLY A 87 -13.52 4.00 -5.95
CA GLY A 87 -12.61 4.59 -6.94
C GLY A 87 -12.16 6.01 -6.58
N ASP A 88 -12.23 6.37 -5.28
CA ASP A 88 -11.87 7.69 -4.77
C ASP A 88 -10.39 7.73 -4.36
N VAL A 89 -9.51 7.96 -5.36
CA VAL A 89 -8.05 7.97 -5.15
C VAL A 89 -7.63 9.08 -4.19
N ASP A 90 -8.28 10.24 -4.23
CA ASP A 90 -7.93 11.36 -3.35
C ASP A 90 -8.29 11.04 -1.89
N ALA A 91 -9.43 10.40 -1.65
CA ALA A 91 -9.76 9.90 -0.30
C ALA A 91 -8.75 8.84 0.19
N PHE A 92 -8.23 7.99 -0.69
CA PHE A 92 -7.15 7.05 -0.35
C PHE A 92 -5.87 7.79 0.06
N ILE A 93 -5.42 8.76 -0.75
CA ILE A 93 -4.20 9.54 -0.51
C ILE A 93 -4.27 10.31 0.82
N THR A 94 -5.44 10.84 1.18
CA THR A 94 -5.63 11.60 2.43
C THR A 94 -5.43 10.76 3.70
N GLN A 95 -5.41 9.42 3.59
CA GLN A 95 -5.13 8.54 4.73
C GLN A 95 -3.65 8.50 5.14
N TYR A 96 -2.78 9.11 4.35
CA TYR A 96 -1.34 9.21 4.60
C TYR A 96 -0.92 10.66 4.79
N ASP A 97 -0.03 10.91 5.75
CA ASP A 97 0.66 12.18 5.89
C ASP A 97 1.70 12.36 4.77
N GLU A 98 2.17 13.59 4.57
CA GLU A 98 3.11 13.95 3.51
C GLU A 98 4.41 13.13 3.55
N LYS A 99 4.95 12.88 4.75
CA LYS A 99 6.16 12.10 4.93
C LYS A 99 5.94 10.63 4.55
N THR A 100 4.84 10.06 4.96
CA THR A 100 4.50 8.66 4.65
C THR A 100 4.25 8.46 3.16
N ARG A 101 3.69 9.43 2.45
CA ARG A 101 3.51 9.37 0.98
C ARG A 101 4.82 9.23 0.20
N LYS A 102 5.93 9.71 0.77
CA LYS A 102 7.27 9.62 0.14
C LYS A 102 7.97 8.29 0.40
N VAL A 103 7.40 7.40 1.18
CA VAL A 103 7.91 6.04 1.37
C VAL A 103 7.70 5.25 0.08
N PRO A 104 8.74 4.60 -0.50
CA PRO A 104 8.66 3.96 -1.82
C PRO A 104 7.44 3.07 -2.02
N ARG A 105 7.18 2.15 -1.11
CA ARG A 105 6.01 1.26 -1.17
C ARG A 105 4.67 2.00 -1.17
N ILE A 106 4.55 3.06 -0.37
CA ILE A 106 3.30 3.85 -0.31
C ILE A 106 3.15 4.70 -1.57
N ALA A 107 4.24 5.28 -2.07
CA ALA A 107 4.26 6.01 -3.33
C ALA A 107 3.85 5.11 -4.50
N ALA A 108 4.35 3.87 -4.55
CA ALA A 108 3.95 2.87 -5.54
C ALA A 108 2.44 2.58 -5.48
N ASP A 109 1.93 2.32 -4.28
CA ASP A 109 0.50 2.08 -4.04
C ASP A 109 -0.39 3.24 -4.50
N ILE A 110 0.04 4.48 -4.28
CA ILE A 110 -0.65 5.70 -4.72
C ILE A 110 -0.55 5.84 -6.24
N ALA A 111 0.65 5.67 -6.82
CA ALA A 111 0.90 5.84 -8.25
C ALA A 111 0.06 4.87 -9.09
N GLN A 112 -0.02 3.60 -8.69
CA GLN A 112 -0.84 2.60 -9.37
C GLN A 112 -2.32 2.97 -9.40
N ARG A 113 -2.86 3.51 -8.28
CA ARG A 113 -4.26 3.99 -8.23
C ARG A 113 -4.50 5.22 -9.10
N LEU A 114 -3.53 6.14 -9.12
CA LEU A 114 -3.57 7.31 -9.98
C LEU A 114 -3.57 6.90 -11.46
N LEU A 115 -2.71 5.94 -11.85
CA LEU A 115 -2.70 5.37 -13.20
C LEU A 115 -4.03 4.71 -13.56
N ALA A 116 -4.59 3.89 -12.68
CA ALA A 116 -5.88 3.26 -12.87
C ALA A 116 -7.01 4.29 -13.02
N GLY A 117 -6.87 5.46 -12.38
CA GLY A 117 -7.76 6.61 -12.52
C GLY A 117 -7.47 7.52 -13.73
N GLY A 118 -6.52 7.17 -14.60
CA GLY A 118 -6.12 7.96 -15.77
C GLY A 118 -5.31 9.23 -15.43
N ARG A 119 -4.73 9.32 -14.23
CA ARG A 119 -3.98 10.48 -13.70
C ARG A 119 -2.46 10.22 -13.77
N ALA A 120 -1.95 9.98 -14.97
CA ALA A 120 -0.54 9.60 -15.17
C ALA A 120 0.45 10.67 -14.67
N GLU A 121 0.15 11.96 -14.86
CA GLU A 121 1.01 13.07 -14.43
C GLU A 121 1.13 13.15 -12.90
N ASP A 122 0.03 12.93 -12.18
CA ASP A 122 0.03 12.85 -10.73
C ASP A 122 0.78 11.62 -10.23
N ALA A 123 0.65 10.49 -10.93
CA ALA A 123 1.39 9.27 -10.64
C ALA A 123 2.90 9.49 -10.80
N TRP A 124 3.33 10.15 -11.89
CA TRP A 124 4.73 10.50 -12.11
C TRP A 124 5.25 11.40 -10.99
N SER A 125 4.54 12.47 -10.67
CA SER A 125 4.92 13.38 -9.59
C SER A 125 5.06 12.66 -8.24
N THR A 126 4.21 11.65 -7.98
CA THR A 126 4.27 10.83 -6.77
C THR A 126 5.53 9.97 -6.74
N ILE A 127 5.90 9.36 -7.87
CA ILE A 127 7.11 8.54 -8.00
C ILE A 127 8.37 9.41 -7.85
N GLU A 128 8.41 10.59 -8.49
CA GLU A 128 9.55 11.51 -8.39
C GLU A 128 9.77 12.07 -6.98
N ALA A 129 8.69 12.31 -6.23
CA ALA A 129 8.76 12.84 -4.87
C ALA A 129 9.25 11.81 -3.84
N THR A 130 9.49 10.56 -4.26
CA THR A 130 9.87 9.48 -3.35
C THR A 130 11.28 9.66 -2.78
N GLU A 131 11.39 9.57 -1.46
CA GLU A 131 12.68 9.60 -0.78
C GLU A 131 13.32 8.21 -0.77
N HIS A 132 14.32 8.02 -1.61
CA HIS A 132 15.11 6.78 -1.64
C HIS A 132 16.15 6.84 -0.51
N GLY A 133 15.95 6.02 0.54
CA GLY A 133 17.02 5.73 1.47
C GLY A 133 18.17 4.98 0.75
N ARG A 134 19.39 5.04 1.30
CA ARG A 134 20.52 4.18 0.86
C ARG A 134 20.19 2.72 1.19
N ARG A 135 19.36 2.10 0.36
CA ARG A 135 19.12 0.66 0.43
C ARG A 135 19.86 0.01 -0.72
N ASP A 136 20.69 -0.97 -0.38
CA ASP A 136 21.44 -1.76 -1.38
C ASP A 136 20.49 -2.68 -2.21
N TRP A 137 19.23 -2.82 -1.78
CA TRP A 137 18.24 -3.68 -2.41
C TRP A 137 17.08 -2.86 -3.00
N PRO A 138 16.66 -3.15 -4.26
CA PRO A 138 15.56 -2.44 -4.90
C PRO A 138 14.22 -2.69 -4.18
N ASP A 139 13.39 -1.64 -4.12
CA ASP A 139 11.98 -1.78 -3.74
C ASP A 139 11.20 -2.14 -5.01
N PHE A 140 10.91 -3.43 -5.18
CA PHE A 140 10.30 -3.95 -6.42
C PHE A 140 8.93 -3.32 -6.70
N GLU A 141 8.10 -3.13 -5.67
CA GLU A 141 6.78 -2.52 -5.86
C GLU A 141 6.90 -1.08 -6.39
N TRP A 142 7.93 -0.36 -5.95
CA TRP A 142 8.20 0.99 -6.46
C TRP A 142 8.77 0.99 -7.88
N GLU A 143 9.68 0.07 -8.18
CA GLU A 143 10.25 -0.05 -9.53
C GLU A 143 9.17 -0.47 -10.54
N ASP A 144 8.30 -1.42 -10.18
CA ASP A 144 7.16 -1.83 -11.00
C ASP A 144 6.22 -0.64 -11.28
N ALA A 145 5.84 0.11 -10.24
CA ALA A 145 5.00 1.28 -10.40
C ALA A 145 5.66 2.37 -11.28
N ARG A 146 6.97 2.59 -11.13
CA ARG A 146 7.74 3.51 -11.97
C ARG A 146 7.73 3.08 -13.43
N ILE A 147 7.94 1.79 -13.70
CA ILE A 147 7.90 1.22 -15.05
C ILE A 147 6.51 1.43 -15.67
N ASP A 148 5.44 1.12 -14.93
CA ASP A 148 4.06 1.30 -15.39
C ASP A 148 3.76 2.77 -15.72
N VAL A 149 4.28 3.70 -14.92
CA VAL A 149 4.13 5.14 -15.20
C VAL A 149 4.90 5.55 -16.46
N LEU A 150 6.13 5.08 -16.66
CA LEU A 150 6.91 5.35 -17.85
C LEU A 150 6.19 4.83 -19.12
N GLU A 151 5.61 3.64 -19.07
CA GLU A 151 4.80 3.08 -20.14
C GLU A 151 3.57 3.95 -20.45
N ALA A 152 2.88 4.41 -19.41
CA ALA A 152 1.71 5.28 -19.58
C ALA A 152 2.05 6.63 -20.25
N PHE A 153 3.31 7.09 -20.13
CA PHE A 153 3.83 8.26 -20.84
C PHE A 153 4.40 7.94 -22.24
N GLY A 154 4.38 6.68 -22.68
CA GLY A 154 5.02 6.26 -23.93
C GLY A 154 6.56 6.33 -23.91
N ARG A 155 7.17 6.37 -22.71
CA ARG A 155 8.63 6.38 -22.50
C ARG A 155 9.16 4.95 -22.45
N SER A 156 8.86 4.16 -23.50
CA SER A 156 9.10 2.71 -23.50
C SER A 156 10.59 2.36 -23.40
N ASP A 157 11.48 3.15 -23.99
CA ASP A 157 12.93 2.91 -23.86
C ASP A 157 13.42 3.03 -22.43
N GLU A 158 12.89 4.00 -21.68
CA GLU A 158 13.25 4.18 -20.28
C GLU A 158 12.62 3.11 -19.37
N ALA A 159 11.42 2.66 -19.70
CA ALA A 159 10.78 1.53 -19.04
C ALA A 159 11.60 0.24 -19.26
N GLN A 160 12.07 0.01 -20.47
CA GLN A 160 12.95 -1.12 -20.79
C GLN A 160 14.29 -1.05 -20.05
N ALA A 161 14.93 0.12 -20.04
CA ALA A 161 16.17 0.32 -19.26
C ALA A 161 15.95 0.08 -17.76
N ALA A 162 14.80 0.45 -17.22
CA ALA A 162 14.45 0.20 -15.83
C ALA A 162 14.27 -1.30 -15.54
N ARG A 163 13.59 -2.06 -16.43
CA ARG A 163 13.45 -3.53 -16.32
C ARG A 163 14.80 -4.22 -16.31
N TRP A 164 15.66 -3.85 -17.26
CA TRP A 164 17.01 -4.40 -17.33
C TRP A 164 17.82 -4.11 -16.07
N SER A 165 17.81 -2.87 -15.59
CA SER A 165 18.51 -2.48 -14.36
C SER A 165 17.98 -3.22 -13.12
N CYS A 166 16.67 -3.48 -13.04
CA CYS A 166 16.12 -4.31 -11.96
C CYS A 166 16.62 -5.75 -12.05
N PHE A 167 16.71 -6.32 -13.25
CA PHE A 167 17.26 -7.65 -13.44
C PHE A 167 18.72 -7.71 -13.04
N GLU A 168 19.58 -6.82 -13.55
CA GLU A 168 21.03 -6.81 -13.24
C GLU A 168 21.31 -6.71 -11.74
N ARG A 169 20.56 -5.87 -11.02
CA ARG A 169 20.77 -5.66 -9.58
C ARG A 169 20.31 -6.80 -8.70
N SER A 170 19.33 -7.57 -9.13
CA SER A 170 18.64 -8.53 -8.26
C SER A 170 18.41 -9.90 -8.87
N LEU A 171 18.84 -10.12 -10.11
CA LEU A 171 18.54 -11.33 -10.91
C LEU A 171 17.04 -11.65 -10.94
N SER A 172 16.22 -10.60 -11.03
CA SER A 172 14.76 -10.72 -11.01
C SER A 172 14.23 -11.32 -12.31
N ALA A 173 13.92 -12.59 -12.30
CA ALA A 173 13.34 -13.28 -13.47
C ALA A 173 12.03 -12.66 -13.99
N PRO A 174 11.11 -12.10 -13.17
CA PRO A 174 9.97 -11.36 -13.69
C PRO A 174 10.35 -10.16 -14.55
N HIS A 175 11.32 -9.34 -14.12
CA HIS A 175 11.78 -8.17 -14.87
C HIS A 175 12.47 -8.59 -16.18
N LEU A 176 13.31 -9.63 -16.16
CA LEU A 176 13.92 -10.15 -17.37
C LEU A 176 12.86 -10.61 -18.38
N ARG A 177 11.87 -11.40 -17.94
CA ARG A 177 10.79 -11.85 -18.84
C ARG A 177 9.98 -10.68 -19.41
N ALA A 178 9.70 -9.65 -18.58
CA ALA A 178 8.99 -8.47 -19.03
C ALA A 178 9.81 -7.65 -20.03
N TYR A 179 11.14 -7.61 -19.85
CA TYR A 179 12.08 -6.99 -20.77
C TYR A 179 12.09 -7.71 -22.12
N LEU A 180 12.36 -9.03 -22.12
CA LEU A 180 12.43 -9.84 -23.34
C LEU A 180 11.13 -9.80 -24.17
N LYS A 181 9.99 -9.81 -23.49
CA LYS A 181 8.66 -9.76 -24.15
C LYS A 181 8.43 -8.48 -24.98
N GLN A 182 9.14 -7.42 -24.69
CA GLN A 182 9.00 -6.13 -25.39
C GLN A 182 10.03 -5.94 -26.51
N LEU A 183 11.00 -6.87 -26.63
CA LEU A 183 11.98 -6.81 -27.68
C LEU A 183 11.39 -7.26 -29.03
N PRO A 184 11.91 -6.73 -30.16
CA PRO A 184 11.60 -7.24 -31.49
C PRO A 184 11.97 -8.73 -31.61
N ASP A 185 11.28 -9.44 -32.52
CA ASP A 185 11.60 -10.82 -32.84
C ASP A 185 13.10 -10.97 -33.19
N PHE A 186 13.76 -11.93 -32.54
CA PHE A 186 15.19 -12.28 -32.61
C PHE A 186 16.14 -11.50 -31.68
N ASP A 187 15.81 -10.30 -31.19
CA ASP A 187 16.68 -9.57 -30.26
C ASP A 187 16.58 -10.17 -28.84
N ASP A 188 15.53 -10.93 -28.55
CA ASP A 188 15.32 -11.66 -27.31
C ASP A 188 16.38 -12.75 -27.07
N LEU A 189 16.86 -13.44 -28.14
CA LEU A 189 17.91 -14.46 -28.05
C LEU A 189 19.25 -13.87 -27.62
N GLU A 190 19.65 -12.73 -28.20
CA GLU A 190 20.89 -12.05 -27.82
C GLU A 190 20.83 -11.52 -26.37
N ALA A 191 19.66 -11.02 -25.95
CA ALA A 191 19.46 -10.55 -24.60
C ALA A 191 19.43 -11.70 -23.58
N GLU A 192 18.91 -12.89 -23.91
CA GLU A 192 19.00 -14.08 -23.08
C GLU A 192 20.45 -14.55 -22.90
N GLU A 193 21.26 -14.54 -23.96
CA GLU A 193 22.68 -14.87 -23.88
C GLU A 193 23.48 -13.90 -22.99
N GLN A 194 23.13 -12.61 -23.01
CA GLN A 194 23.75 -11.61 -22.14
C GLN A 194 23.34 -11.74 -20.66
N ALA A 195 22.20 -12.33 -20.39
CA ALA A 195 21.66 -12.51 -19.04
C ALA A 195 22.23 -13.74 -18.30
N LEU A 196 22.91 -14.66 -19.02
CA LEU A 196 23.51 -15.89 -18.49
C LEU A 196 24.95 -15.66 -18.02
#